data_607a6780b1556ab68f6e3fa34a62a5c7
#
_entry.id   607a6780b1556ab68f6e3fa34a62a5c7
#
_cell.length_a   1.000
_cell.length_b   1.000
_cell.length_c   1.000
_cell.angle_alpha   90.00
_cell.angle_beta   90.00
_cell.angle_gamma   90.00
#
_symmetry.space_group_name_H-M   'P 1'
#
loop_
_entity.id
_entity.type
_entity.pdbx_description
1 polymer ?
#
loop_
_entity_poly.entity_id
_entity_poly.type
_entity_poly.pdbx_seq_one_letter_code
_entity_poly.pdbx_strand_id
1 'polypeptide(L)'
;MKTINRIFCSLLLAGACSLGTSAQENQSYFLHTIEKGQSLYSIASMYNISQADIVKLNPGSDDKIYVGRTLRIPRTDAGLQKETFHTIAPGETLYRLTVKYNVSAKAICDANPGLSADNFRIGQVIRIPSATDAAAATADTQALSGMPAGNTTIQAPVQSRCRDMHKVKRKETVFSISREYGITEAELIAANPELRGENKIKKGSFLCIPYPSSPSATQQDTPRQAAPSDSELFSENTRSSKRINVIKAAVVLPFLPDGASKSESAKMVEYYEGFLMAVDSLKRTGTSIDLYTYSTGPATSSLNSILGKSEMKDMDIIFGPLHQQHIKPLADFADKHDIRLVIPFTSKDNTVFRNPSVYQINTPQSYLYSEVYDHFVRQFPNANVIFIEASQGTREKADFIKGLKEELRNRSIPTKSLKEDATVESLKAVLRADRENIFIPTSGSNITLIKILPQLTLLVREMPDSRIHLFGYPEWQTYTKDHLEAFFELDTYFYSSFYTNNLLPAAINFTKSYRKWYGKEMDERYPKFGMLGFDTGYFFLKGLSRYGPGFEKNLDKMDLVPIQTGFKFQRVNNWGGFINRKVFFVRFTKNFELIKLDFD
;
A
#
# COMPACT_ATOMS: atom_id res chain seq x y z
N MET A 1 -24.56 24.80 -62.12
CA MET A 1 -25.86 24.71 -61.47
C MET A 1 -25.63 23.80 -60.24
N LYS A 2 -25.14 24.30 -59.13
CA LYS A 2 -25.76 25.19 -58.13
C LYS A 2 -26.86 24.51 -57.35
N THR A 3 -26.49 24.33 -56.04
CA THR A 3 -27.38 24.32 -54.89
C THR A 3 -28.45 23.23 -54.88
N ILE A 4 -28.25 22.32 -53.92
CA ILE A 4 -29.21 21.68 -53.01
C ILE A 4 -28.49 20.45 -52.43
N ASN A 5 -27.88 20.61 -51.28
CA ASN A 5 -27.61 19.52 -50.31
C ASN A 5 -26.93 20.12 -49.05
N ARG A 6 -27.65 21.00 -48.41
CA ARG A 6 -27.37 21.47 -47.05
C ARG A 6 -28.70 21.61 -46.33
N ILE A 7 -29.31 20.53 -45.93
CA ILE A 7 -30.37 20.40 -44.91
C ILE A 7 -30.67 18.90 -44.80
N PHE A 8 -29.88 18.16 -44.06
CA PHE A 8 -30.27 16.87 -43.48
C PHE A 8 -29.12 16.33 -42.58
N CYS A 9 -28.72 17.13 -41.59
CA CYS A 9 -27.83 16.67 -40.52
C CYS A 9 -28.01 17.50 -39.23
N SER A 10 -29.25 17.77 -38.87
CA SER A 10 -29.55 18.57 -37.66
C SER A 10 -30.82 18.10 -36.96
N LEU A 11 -31.03 16.78 -36.86
CA LEU A 11 -32.20 16.25 -36.12
C LEU A 11 -31.95 14.83 -35.63
N LEU A 12 -30.84 14.59 -34.90
CA LEU A 12 -30.62 13.34 -34.15
C LEU A 12 -29.60 13.56 -33.01
N LEU A 13 -29.76 14.66 -32.25
CA LEU A 13 -28.98 14.88 -31.02
C LEU A 13 -29.85 15.58 -29.95
N ALA A 14 -31.08 15.12 -29.80
CA ALA A 14 -31.97 15.58 -28.73
C ALA A 14 -32.78 14.39 -28.22
N GLY A 15 -32.15 13.48 -27.51
CA GLY A 15 -32.86 12.33 -26.96
C GLY A 15 -32.02 11.39 -26.15
N ALA A 16 -31.17 11.89 -25.23
CA ALA A 16 -30.53 11.02 -24.23
C ALA A 16 -29.97 11.83 -23.05
N CYS A 17 -30.79 12.66 -22.43
CA CYS A 17 -30.47 13.27 -21.14
C CYS A 17 -31.70 13.28 -20.25
N SER A 18 -32.16 12.13 -19.90
CA SER A 18 -33.03 11.96 -18.74
C SER A 18 -33.01 10.49 -18.36
N LEU A 19 -32.63 10.27 -17.16
CA LEU A 19 -32.78 9.09 -16.31
C LEU A 19 -31.45 8.74 -15.63
N GLY A 20 -31.37 9.02 -14.37
CA GLY A 20 -30.39 8.33 -13.61
C GLY A 20 -29.93 8.91 -12.30
N THR A 21 -30.81 9.29 -11.45
CA THR A 21 -30.46 9.47 -10.04
C THR A 21 -31.40 8.62 -9.20
N SER A 22 -31.14 7.31 -9.21
CA SER A 22 -31.58 6.39 -8.14
C SER A 22 -31.38 4.93 -8.61
N ALA A 23 -30.12 4.51 -8.75
CA ALA A 23 -29.82 3.13 -9.01
C ALA A 23 -28.42 2.76 -8.47
N GLN A 24 -28.10 3.13 -7.24
CA GLN A 24 -26.86 2.70 -6.62
C GLN A 24 -27.05 1.45 -5.76
N GLU A 25 -28.28 0.95 -5.61
CA GLU A 25 -28.57 -0.21 -4.77
C GLU A 25 -28.45 -1.57 -5.48
N ASN A 26 -28.26 -1.60 -6.83
CA ASN A 26 -28.14 -2.84 -7.58
C ASN A 26 -26.98 -2.85 -8.59
N GLN A 27 -25.94 -2.03 -8.39
CA GLN A 27 -24.78 -2.15 -9.24
C GLN A 27 -23.97 -3.39 -8.88
N SER A 28 -23.75 -4.27 -9.86
CA SER A 28 -22.94 -5.49 -9.76
C SER A 28 -21.45 -5.20 -9.50
N TYR A 29 -21.07 -3.94 -9.31
CA TYR A 29 -19.70 -3.49 -9.06
C TYR A 29 -19.67 -2.27 -8.12
N PHE A 30 -18.48 -1.98 -7.58
CA PHE A 30 -18.13 -0.71 -6.92
C PHE A 30 -16.90 -0.09 -7.58
N LEU A 31 -16.58 1.16 -7.27
CA LEU A 31 -15.45 1.88 -7.87
C LEU A 31 -14.23 1.85 -6.94
N HIS A 32 -13.06 1.53 -7.51
CA HIS A 32 -11.76 1.63 -6.85
C HIS A 32 -10.87 2.63 -7.59
N THR A 33 -10.35 3.65 -6.90
CA THR A 33 -9.39 4.59 -7.46
C THR A 33 -7.98 4.00 -7.31
N ILE A 34 -7.27 3.89 -8.43
CA ILE A 34 -5.93 3.31 -8.47
C ILE A 34 -4.95 4.25 -7.78
N GLU A 35 -4.27 3.75 -6.76
CA GLU A 35 -3.24 4.47 -6.02
C GLU A 35 -1.84 4.15 -6.56
N LYS A 36 -0.87 5.02 -6.21
CA LYS A 36 0.53 4.85 -6.59
C LYS A 36 1.09 3.52 -6.08
N GLY A 37 1.68 2.74 -6.97
CA GLY A 37 2.27 1.43 -6.66
C GLY A 37 1.29 0.25 -6.73
N GLN A 38 0.00 0.49 -6.97
CA GLN A 38 -0.94 -0.60 -7.20
C GLN A 38 -0.82 -1.17 -8.61
N SER A 39 -0.97 -2.50 -8.72
CA SER A 39 -1.09 -3.25 -9.96
C SER A 39 -2.46 -3.92 -10.05
N LEU A 40 -2.86 -4.35 -11.24
CA LEU A 40 -4.11 -5.11 -11.40
C LEU A 40 -4.12 -6.36 -10.50
N TYR A 41 -2.97 -7.01 -10.35
CA TYR A 41 -2.79 -8.15 -9.45
C TYR A 41 -3.01 -7.77 -7.98
N SER A 42 -2.42 -6.67 -7.50
CA SER A 42 -2.60 -6.25 -6.10
C SER A 42 -4.04 -5.86 -5.80
N ILE A 43 -4.71 -5.20 -6.76
CA ILE A 43 -6.12 -4.82 -6.62
C ILE A 43 -7.01 -6.09 -6.60
N ALA A 44 -6.75 -7.05 -7.48
CA ALA A 44 -7.45 -8.34 -7.49
C ALA A 44 -7.27 -9.09 -6.16
N SER A 45 -6.04 -9.15 -5.64
CA SER A 45 -5.72 -9.78 -4.35
C SER A 45 -6.37 -9.07 -3.16
N MET A 46 -6.42 -7.73 -3.18
CA MET A 46 -7.04 -6.89 -2.17
C MET A 46 -8.54 -7.22 -1.99
N TYR A 47 -9.23 -7.47 -3.07
CA TYR A 47 -10.66 -7.77 -3.08
C TYR A 47 -11.00 -9.26 -3.20
N ASN A 48 -9.98 -10.13 -3.21
CA ASN A 48 -10.13 -11.58 -3.36
C ASN A 48 -10.92 -12.00 -4.61
N ILE A 49 -10.61 -11.38 -5.73
CA ILE A 49 -11.22 -11.65 -7.04
C ILE A 49 -10.14 -11.94 -8.07
N SER A 50 -10.53 -12.53 -9.21
CA SER A 50 -9.57 -12.75 -10.29
C SER A 50 -9.27 -11.45 -11.07
N GLN A 51 -8.06 -11.32 -11.61
CA GLN A 51 -7.74 -10.22 -12.53
C GLN A 51 -8.66 -10.23 -13.75
N ALA A 52 -9.00 -11.43 -14.25
CA ALA A 52 -9.90 -11.59 -15.39
C ALA A 52 -11.30 -10.99 -15.13
N ASP A 53 -11.81 -11.07 -13.90
CA ASP A 53 -13.12 -10.49 -13.57
C ASP A 53 -13.07 -8.96 -13.50
N ILE A 54 -11.94 -8.39 -13.09
CA ILE A 54 -11.73 -6.93 -13.18
C ILE A 54 -11.67 -6.50 -14.64
N VAL A 55 -10.90 -7.23 -15.48
CA VAL A 55 -10.74 -6.91 -16.91
C VAL A 55 -12.08 -6.98 -17.66
N LYS A 56 -12.96 -7.92 -17.35
CA LYS A 56 -14.31 -8.01 -17.94
C LYS A 56 -15.12 -6.72 -17.79
N LEU A 57 -15.01 -6.06 -16.63
CA LEU A 57 -15.70 -4.79 -16.35
C LEU A 57 -14.91 -3.55 -16.81
N ASN A 58 -13.63 -3.73 -17.12
CA ASN A 58 -12.69 -2.67 -17.51
C ASN A 58 -11.83 -3.10 -18.71
N PRO A 59 -12.39 -3.20 -19.92
CA PRO A 59 -11.63 -3.60 -21.10
C PRO A 59 -10.39 -2.74 -21.30
N GLY A 60 -9.23 -3.38 -21.54
CA GLY A 60 -7.93 -2.72 -21.69
C GLY A 60 -7.15 -2.53 -20.38
N SER A 61 -7.70 -2.90 -19.22
CA SER A 61 -6.99 -2.84 -17.94
C SER A 61 -5.97 -3.97 -17.76
N ASP A 62 -6.04 -5.02 -18.55
CA ASP A 62 -5.05 -6.09 -18.67
C ASP A 62 -3.72 -5.59 -19.26
N ASP A 63 -3.79 -4.65 -20.18
CA ASP A 63 -2.61 -4.00 -20.75
C ASP A 63 -2.07 -2.91 -19.81
N LYS A 64 -2.92 -2.04 -19.26
CA LYS A 64 -2.47 -0.91 -18.46
C LYS A 64 -3.53 -0.34 -17.52
N ILE A 65 -3.11 -0.05 -16.29
CA ILE A 65 -3.88 0.75 -15.33
C ILE A 65 -3.11 2.02 -14.97
N TYR A 66 -3.83 3.11 -14.65
CA TYR A 66 -3.25 4.44 -14.41
C TYR A 66 -3.62 4.94 -13.02
N VAL A 67 -2.65 5.48 -12.30
CA VAL A 67 -2.86 6.13 -11.00
C VAL A 67 -3.90 7.26 -11.14
N GLY A 68 -4.82 7.34 -10.19
CA GLY A 68 -5.92 8.30 -10.18
C GLY A 68 -7.11 7.94 -11.07
N ARG A 69 -7.01 6.90 -11.91
CA ARG A 69 -8.17 6.35 -12.64
C ARG A 69 -8.95 5.39 -11.77
N THR A 70 -10.23 5.24 -12.08
CA THR A 70 -11.12 4.32 -11.37
C THR A 70 -11.30 3.02 -12.15
N LEU A 71 -11.29 1.89 -11.44
CA LEU A 71 -11.68 0.58 -11.92
C LEU A 71 -13.04 0.19 -11.34
N ARG A 72 -13.86 -0.45 -12.15
CA ARG A 72 -15.08 -1.13 -11.72
C ARG A 72 -14.70 -2.49 -11.16
N ILE A 73 -14.96 -2.70 -9.87
CA ILE A 73 -14.63 -3.95 -9.18
C ILE A 73 -15.91 -4.75 -8.99
N PRO A 74 -16.01 -5.98 -9.51
CA PRO A 74 -17.23 -6.77 -9.40
C PRO A 74 -17.57 -7.08 -7.95
N ARG A 75 -18.85 -7.01 -7.59
CA ARG A 75 -19.38 -7.56 -6.34
C ARG A 75 -19.60 -9.05 -6.54
N THR A 76 -18.73 -9.87 -5.97
CA THR A 76 -18.87 -11.33 -6.10
C THR A 76 -19.82 -11.87 -5.03
N ASP A 77 -20.87 -12.55 -5.47
CA ASP A 77 -21.76 -13.35 -4.60
C ASP A 77 -21.18 -14.75 -4.32
N ALA A 78 -19.95 -15.00 -4.70
CA ALA A 78 -19.31 -16.30 -4.63
C ALA A 78 -18.83 -16.64 -3.22
N GLY A 79 -19.64 -17.38 -2.47
CA GLY A 79 -19.19 -18.36 -1.49
C GLY A 79 -18.74 -17.86 -0.12
N LEU A 80 -19.59 -17.99 0.89
CA LEU A 80 -19.35 -18.23 2.32
C LEU A 80 -18.78 -17.14 3.25
N GLN A 81 -18.42 -15.95 2.76
CA GLN A 81 -18.35 -14.72 3.60
C GLN A 81 -18.62 -13.53 2.69
N LYS A 82 -19.78 -12.94 2.82
CA LYS A 82 -20.25 -11.81 2.01
C LYS A 82 -19.53 -10.52 2.45
N GLU A 83 -18.27 -10.36 2.05
CA GLU A 83 -17.53 -9.11 2.29
C GLU A 83 -18.18 -8.00 1.46
N THR A 84 -18.64 -6.96 2.11
CA THR A 84 -19.19 -5.78 1.46
C THR A 84 -18.15 -4.66 1.48
N PHE A 85 -17.83 -4.11 0.32
CA PHE A 85 -16.99 -2.92 0.20
C PHE A 85 -17.85 -1.73 -0.17
N HIS A 86 -17.52 -0.57 0.43
CA HIS A 86 -18.21 0.68 0.20
C HIS A 86 -17.22 1.79 -0.19
N THR A 87 -17.52 2.49 -1.28
CA THR A 87 -16.77 3.69 -1.65
C THR A 87 -17.45 4.91 -1.03
N ILE A 88 -16.73 5.67 -0.22
CA ILE A 88 -17.25 6.85 0.48
C ILE A 88 -17.71 7.89 -0.53
N ALA A 89 -18.99 8.24 -0.48
CA ALA A 89 -19.61 9.25 -1.34
C ALA A 89 -19.56 10.66 -0.72
N PRO A 90 -19.74 11.72 -1.53
CA PRO A 90 -19.81 13.09 -1.01
C PRO A 90 -20.87 13.25 0.08
N GLY A 91 -20.48 13.79 1.24
CA GLY A 91 -21.36 14.04 2.36
C GLY A 91 -21.71 12.81 3.21
N GLU A 92 -21.14 11.65 2.96
CA GLU A 92 -21.25 10.51 3.86
C GLU A 92 -20.32 10.72 5.06
N THR A 93 -20.79 10.28 6.24
CA THR A 93 -20.05 10.26 7.50
C THR A 93 -19.99 8.84 8.03
N LEU A 94 -19.06 8.54 8.92
CA LEU A 94 -18.99 7.23 9.57
C LEU A 94 -20.33 6.87 10.23
N TYR A 95 -20.97 7.83 10.91
CA TYR A 95 -22.30 7.65 11.49
C TYR A 95 -23.35 7.24 10.45
N ARG A 96 -23.39 7.90 9.27
CA ARG A 96 -24.33 7.52 8.20
C ARG A 96 -24.09 6.10 7.70
N LEU A 97 -22.84 5.65 7.65
CA LEU A 97 -22.52 4.28 7.25
C LEU A 97 -22.95 3.27 8.31
N THR A 98 -22.85 3.59 9.62
CA THR A 98 -23.38 2.70 10.66
C THR A 98 -24.89 2.48 10.50
N VAL A 99 -25.64 3.55 10.21
CA VAL A 99 -27.07 3.46 9.96
C VAL A 99 -27.39 2.71 8.67
N LYS A 100 -26.67 3.02 7.58
CA LYS A 100 -26.88 2.42 6.24
C LYS A 100 -26.68 0.91 6.23
N TYR A 101 -25.67 0.43 6.94
CA TYR A 101 -25.29 -0.99 6.94
C TYR A 101 -25.72 -1.74 8.21
N ASN A 102 -26.36 -1.04 9.16
CA ASN A 102 -26.77 -1.58 10.46
C ASN A 102 -25.60 -2.25 11.21
N VAL A 103 -24.45 -1.59 11.25
CA VAL A 103 -23.24 -2.04 11.96
C VAL A 103 -22.71 -0.93 12.84
N SER A 104 -22.05 -1.27 13.95
CA SER A 104 -21.48 -0.26 14.85
C SER A 104 -20.27 0.43 14.22
N ALA A 105 -19.99 1.68 14.63
CA ALA A 105 -18.78 2.38 14.24
C ALA A 105 -17.53 1.60 14.62
N LYS A 106 -17.54 0.97 15.81
CA LYS A 106 -16.46 0.10 16.27
C LYS A 106 -16.22 -1.06 15.30
N ALA A 107 -17.28 -1.76 14.87
CA ALA A 107 -17.13 -2.87 13.92
C ALA A 107 -16.57 -2.42 12.57
N ILE A 108 -16.96 -1.23 12.06
CA ILE A 108 -16.36 -0.65 10.85
C ILE A 108 -14.88 -0.32 11.08
N CYS A 109 -14.52 0.28 12.21
CA CYS A 109 -13.13 0.61 12.55
C CYS A 109 -12.27 -0.65 12.74
N ASP A 110 -12.79 -1.68 13.42
CA ASP A 110 -12.10 -2.95 13.61
C ASP A 110 -11.86 -3.68 12.27
N ALA A 111 -12.83 -3.61 11.33
CA ALA A 111 -12.66 -4.14 9.99
C ALA A 111 -11.72 -3.30 9.11
N ASN A 112 -11.41 -2.07 9.52
CA ASN A 112 -10.54 -1.13 8.81
C ASN A 112 -9.54 -0.47 9.76
N PRO A 113 -8.55 -1.20 10.31
CA PRO A 113 -7.64 -0.64 11.32
C PRO A 113 -6.78 0.53 10.82
N GLY A 114 -6.70 0.72 9.50
CA GLY A 114 -6.03 1.86 8.87
C GLY A 114 -6.91 3.11 8.75
N LEU A 115 -8.20 3.04 9.08
CA LEU A 115 -9.13 4.16 8.95
C LEU A 115 -9.04 5.09 10.17
N SER A 116 -9.09 6.40 9.91
CA SER A 116 -9.08 7.45 10.93
C SER A 116 -9.90 8.64 10.46
N ALA A 117 -10.18 9.60 11.35
CA ALA A 117 -10.86 10.84 10.99
C ALA A 117 -10.11 11.62 9.89
N ASP A 118 -8.76 11.58 9.91
CA ASP A 118 -7.92 12.32 8.96
C ASP A 118 -7.95 11.75 7.55
N ASN A 119 -8.20 10.45 7.42
CA ASN A 119 -8.17 9.77 6.13
C ASN A 119 -9.56 9.26 5.65
N PHE A 120 -10.64 9.56 6.39
CA PHE A 120 -12.01 9.26 5.96
C PHE A 120 -12.44 10.26 4.87
N ARG A 121 -12.17 9.93 3.60
CA ARG A 121 -12.30 10.86 2.47
C ARG A 121 -13.15 10.28 1.33
N ILE A 122 -13.79 11.17 0.58
CA ILE A 122 -14.56 10.83 -0.63
C ILE A 122 -13.70 10.02 -1.59
N GLY A 123 -14.28 8.96 -2.14
CA GLY A 123 -13.63 8.05 -3.10
C GLY A 123 -12.80 6.94 -2.45
N GLN A 124 -12.61 6.99 -1.14
CA GLN A 124 -11.92 5.93 -0.42
C GLN A 124 -12.84 4.71 -0.26
N VAL A 125 -12.26 3.52 -0.44
CA VAL A 125 -12.97 2.25 -0.23
C VAL A 125 -12.74 1.77 1.19
N ILE A 126 -13.82 1.36 1.84
CA ILE A 126 -13.80 0.73 3.17
C ILE A 126 -14.48 -0.63 3.14
N ARG A 127 -14.04 -1.52 4.01
CA ARG A 127 -14.66 -2.83 4.23
C ARG A 127 -15.77 -2.69 5.26
N ILE A 128 -16.96 -3.18 4.91
CA ILE A 128 -18.11 -3.22 5.83
C ILE A 128 -18.23 -4.65 6.33
N PRO A 129 -18.12 -4.91 7.64
CA PRO A 129 -18.26 -6.25 8.19
C PRO A 129 -19.69 -6.77 8.04
N SER A 130 -19.86 -8.09 7.89
CA SER A 130 -21.19 -8.70 7.90
C SER A 130 -21.81 -8.61 9.30
N ALA A 131 -23.16 -8.66 9.37
CA ALA A 131 -23.86 -8.63 10.66
C ALA A 131 -23.47 -9.81 11.57
N THR A 132 -23.03 -10.94 10.99
CA THR A 132 -22.51 -12.12 11.71
C THR A 132 -21.13 -11.86 12.30
N ASP A 133 -20.26 -11.11 11.62
CA ASP A 133 -18.93 -10.76 12.13
C ASP A 133 -19.03 -9.71 13.26
N ALA A 134 -20.01 -8.81 13.17
CA ALA A 134 -20.30 -7.82 14.23
C ALA A 134 -20.80 -8.46 15.53
N ALA A 135 -21.55 -9.57 15.44
CA ALA A 135 -22.06 -10.30 16.62
C ALA A 135 -20.96 -11.10 17.33
N ALA A 136 -19.96 -11.62 16.58
CA ALA A 136 -18.81 -12.32 17.16
C ALA A 136 -17.87 -11.38 17.94
N ALA A 137 -17.72 -10.13 17.51
CA ALA A 137 -16.91 -9.12 18.19
C ALA A 137 -17.57 -8.60 19.51
N THR A 138 -18.88 -8.78 19.67
CA THR A 138 -19.62 -8.38 20.90
C THR A 138 -19.67 -9.48 21.96
N ALA A 139 -19.34 -10.73 21.63
CA ALA A 139 -19.41 -11.84 22.57
C ALA A 139 -18.30 -11.83 23.65
N ASP A 140 -17.19 -11.15 23.41
CA ASP A 140 -16.07 -11.06 24.38
C ASP A 140 -16.17 -9.85 25.35
N THR A 141 -17.26 -9.06 25.29
CA THR A 141 -17.42 -7.85 26.13
C THR A 141 -18.61 -7.93 27.10
N GLN A 142 -19.22 -9.10 27.29
CA GLN A 142 -20.28 -9.28 28.28
C GLN A 142 -19.74 -9.80 29.62
N ALA A 143 -18.99 -8.95 30.30
CA ALA A 143 -18.80 -9.08 31.73
C ALA A 143 -18.66 -7.71 32.37
N LEU A 144 -19.69 -6.87 32.32
CA LEU A 144 -19.98 -5.77 33.26
C LEU A 144 -21.19 -4.97 32.76
N SER A 145 -22.34 -5.21 33.33
CA SER A 145 -23.34 -4.25 33.73
C SER A 145 -24.76 -4.80 33.57
N GLY A 146 -25.34 -5.23 34.67
CA GLY A 146 -26.77 -5.37 34.79
C GLY A 146 -27.44 -4.00 34.79
N MET A 147 -28.31 -3.76 33.80
CA MET A 147 -29.45 -2.84 33.92
C MET A 147 -30.59 -3.34 33.02
N PRO A 148 -31.87 -3.13 33.41
CA PRO A 148 -33.00 -3.89 32.92
C PRO A 148 -33.42 -3.52 31.50
N ALA A 149 -33.89 -4.53 30.77
CA ALA A 149 -34.45 -4.42 29.44
C ALA A 149 -35.68 -3.52 29.40
N GLY A 150 -35.54 -2.33 28.83
CA GLY A 150 -36.66 -1.50 28.42
C GLY A 150 -37.05 -1.82 26.98
N ASN A 151 -38.33 -2.07 26.74
CA ASN A 151 -38.94 -2.34 25.44
C ASN A 151 -38.46 -1.37 24.34
N THR A 152 -37.73 -1.87 23.35
CA THR A 152 -37.38 -1.08 22.18
C THR A 152 -38.44 -1.26 21.10
N THR A 153 -39.37 -0.33 21.04
CA THR A 153 -40.27 -0.13 19.91
C THR A 153 -39.43 0.18 18.68
N ILE A 154 -39.65 -0.57 17.61
CA ILE A 154 -39.05 -0.36 16.30
C ILE A 154 -39.40 1.06 15.83
N GLN A 155 -38.43 1.98 15.84
CA GLN A 155 -38.61 3.30 15.27
C GLN A 155 -38.38 3.25 13.77
N ALA A 156 -39.31 3.83 13.03
CA ALA A 156 -39.30 4.00 11.59
C ALA A 156 -38.03 4.72 11.06
N PRO A 157 -37.65 4.52 9.81
CA PRO A 157 -36.41 5.07 9.21
C PRO A 157 -36.41 6.60 9.31
N VAL A 158 -35.27 7.15 9.72
CA VAL A 158 -35.02 8.59 9.77
C VAL A 158 -35.17 9.17 8.37
N GLN A 159 -36.24 9.92 8.12
CA GLN A 159 -36.47 10.61 6.87
C GLN A 159 -35.34 11.63 6.64
N SER A 160 -34.81 11.68 5.41
CA SER A 160 -33.84 12.71 5.00
C SER A 160 -34.44 14.10 5.28
N ARG A 161 -33.60 15.08 5.69
CA ARG A 161 -34.06 16.47 5.93
C ARG A 161 -34.71 17.10 4.70
N CYS A 162 -34.42 16.61 3.52
CA CYS A 162 -34.96 17.05 2.25
C CYS A 162 -35.85 15.95 1.66
N ARG A 163 -37.10 16.27 1.42
CA ARG A 163 -38.01 15.43 0.63
C ARG A 163 -37.56 15.37 -0.82
N ASP A 164 -37.04 16.50 -1.36
CA ASP A 164 -36.58 16.64 -2.72
C ASP A 164 -35.48 17.72 -2.81
N MET A 165 -34.76 17.77 -3.94
CA MET A 165 -33.76 18.79 -4.26
C MET A 165 -34.19 19.55 -5.50
N HIS A 166 -34.67 20.77 -5.32
CA HIS A 166 -35.14 21.61 -6.42
C HIS A 166 -34.03 22.44 -7.04
N LYS A 167 -33.79 22.29 -8.35
CA LYS A 167 -32.87 23.17 -9.12
C LYS A 167 -33.57 24.42 -9.55
N VAL A 168 -33.19 25.58 -9.03
CA VAL A 168 -33.79 26.87 -9.29
C VAL A 168 -33.74 27.23 -10.79
N LYS A 169 -34.90 27.45 -11.40
CA LYS A 169 -35.07 27.85 -12.79
C LYS A 169 -35.13 29.40 -12.92
N ARG A 170 -35.13 29.87 -14.15
CA ARG A 170 -35.22 31.32 -14.42
C ARG A 170 -36.59 31.88 -13.99
N LYS A 171 -36.60 32.97 -13.21
CA LYS A 171 -37.79 33.66 -12.67
C LYS A 171 -38.51 32.94 -11.52
N GLU A 172 -37.96 31.86 -10.96
CA GLU A 172 -38.49 31.28 -9.73
C GLU A 172 -38.14 32.16 -8.53
N THR A 173 -38.96 32.10 -7.51
CA THR A 173 -38.82 32.80 -6.24
C THR A 173 -39.01 31.81 -5.10
N VAL A 174 -38.55 32.15 -3.90
CA VAL A 174 -38.80 31.34 -2.69
C VAL A 174 -40.28 31.02 -2.55
N PHE A 175 -41.15 32.04 -2.81
CA PHE A 175 -42.60 31.91 -2.78
C PHE A 175 -43.13 30.93 -3.84
N SER A 176 -42.66 30.99 -5.08
CA SER A 176 -43.15 30.10 -6.14
C SER A 176 -42.76 28.65 -5.89
N ILE A 177 -41.54 28.42 -5.38
CA ILE A 177 -41.02 27.09 -5.07
C ILE A 177 -41.75 26.52 -3.84
N SER A 178 -41.90 27.29 -2.77
CA SER A 178 -42.63 26.82 -1.58
C SER A 178 -44.07 26.41 -1.92
N ARG A 179 -44.73 27.17 -2.77
CA ARG A 179 -46.10 26.86 -3.23
C ARG A 179 -46.15 25.62 -4.13
N GLU A 180 -45.18 25.42 -5.01
CA GLU A 180 -45.07 24.23 -5.88
C GLU A 180 -44.97 22.94 -5.05
N TYR A 181 -44.23 22.99 -3.92
CA TYR A 181 -44.02 21.82 -3.07
C TYR A 181 -44.98 21.75 -1.87
N GLY A 182 -45.93 22.68 -1.72
CA GLY A 182 -46.91 22.68 -0.65
C GLY A 182 -46.33 22.89 0.75
N ILE A 183 -45.26 23.68 0.86
CA ILE A 183 -44.59 24.09 2.08
C ILE A 183 -44.64 25.59 2.26
N THR A 184 -44.37 26.07 3.47
CA THR A 184 -44.26 27.50 3.75
C THR A 184 -42.89 28.05 3.29
N GLU A 185 -42.80 29.36 3.00
CA GLU A 185 -41.52 30.01 2.75
C GLU A 185 -40.55 29.87 3.96
N ALA A 186 -41.08 29.94 5.17
CA ALA A 186 -40.32 29.79 6.37
C ALA A 186 -39.71 28.38 6.49
N GLU A 187 -40.44 27.34 6.13
CA GLU A 187 -39.93 25.96 6.07
C GLU A 187 -38.84 25.80 5.00
N LEU A 188 -39.03 26.39 3.82
CA LEU A 188 -38.02 26.37 2.74
C LEU A 188 -36.74 27.10 3.16
N ILE A 189 -36.86 28.28 3.80
CA ILE A 189 -35.73 29.06 4.30
C ILE A 189 -35.03 28.33 5.48
N ALA A 190 -35.80 27.69 6.37
CA ALA A 190 -35.25 26.93 7.48
C ALA A 190 -34.41 25.73 7.00
N ALA A 191 -34.87 25.07 5.93
CA ALA A 191 -34.17 23.95 5.32
C ALA A 191 -32.91 24.36 4.50
N ASN A 192 -32.80 25.64 4.13
CA ASN A 192 -31.72 26.19 3.30
C ASN A 192 -31.07 27.39 4.02
N PRO A 193 -30.10 27.16 4.90
CA PRO A 193 -29.47 28.23 5.69
C PRO A 193 -28.86 29.37 4.88
N GLU A 194 -28.50 29.11 3.64
CA GLU A 194 -27.96 30.08 2.67
C GLU A 194 -28.99 31.16 2.25
N LEU A 195 -30.27 30.93 2.52
CA LEU A 195 -31.34 31.91 2.25
C LEU A 195 -31.61 32.87 3.44
N ARG A 196 -30.91 32.65 4.58
CA ARG A 196 -31.07 33.52 5.77
C ARG A 196 -30.35 34.85 5.55
N GLY A 197 -31.13 35.91 5.37
CA GLY A 197 -30.62 37.29 5.27
C GLY A 197 -31.00 38.02 3.98
N GLU A 198 -30.87 37.40 2.83
CA GLU A 198 -31.39 37.92 1.56
C GLU A 198 -32.17 36.80 0.89
N ASN A 199 -33.50 36.91 0.79
CA ASN A 199 -34.36 35.91 0.12
C ASN A 199 -34.11 35.82 -1.41
N LYS A 200 -32.87 35.99 -1.85
CA LYS A 200 -32.43 35.92 -3.24
C LYS A 200 -31.90 34.55 -3.60
N ILE A 201 -32.69 33.85 -4.40
CA ILE A 201 -32.24 32.57 -4.98
C ILE A 201 -31.53 32.80 -6.32
N LYS A 202 -30.46 32.05 -6.55
CA LYS A 202 -29.68 32.12 -7.81
C LYS A 202 -30.14 31.03 -8.78
N LYS A 203 -30.39 31.39 -10.05
CA LYS A 203 -30.66 30.41 -11.09
C LYS A 203 -29.55 29.33 -11.12
N GLY A 204 -29.97 28.08 -11.08
CA GLY A 204 -29.07 26.93 -11.14
C GLY A 204 -28.58 26.41 -9.78
N SER A 205 -28.84 27.12 -8.67
CA SER A 205 -28.61 26.59 -7.33
C SER A 205 -29.62 25.49 -6.99
N PHE A 206 -29.26 24.61 -6.05
CA PHE A 206 -30.14 23.56 -5.55
C PHE A 206 -30.67 23.96 -4.18
N LEU A 207 -31.97 23.84 -3.98
CA LEU A 207 -32.63 24.05 -2.69
C LEU A 207 -33.17 22.74 -2.15
N CYS A 208 -32.95 22.50 -0.86
CA CYS A 208 -33.54 21.41 -0.10
C CYS A 208 -35.03 21.67 0.13
N ILE A 209 -35.90 20.82 -0.34
CA ILE A 209 -37.34 20.86 -0.09
C ILE A 209 -37.64 19.99 1.16
N PRO A 210 -38.08 20.58 2.26
CA PRO A 210 -38.40 19.82 3.47
C PRO A 210 -39.73 19.08 3.35
N TYR A 211 -40.01 18.16 4.23
CA TYR A 211 -41.33 17.58 4.38
C TYR A 211 -42.27 18.64 4.99
N PRO A 212 -43.55 18.76 4.53
CA PRO A 212 -44.49 19.70 5.11
C PRO A 212 -44.76 19.33 6.57
N SER A 213 -44.76 20.35 7.44
CA SER A 213 -45.07 20.16 8.87
C SER A 213 -46.57 19.97 9.01
N SER A 214 -47.03 18.82 9.49
CA SER A 214 -48.45 18.65 9.91
C SER A 214 -48.72 19.46 11.17
N PRO A 215 -49.85 20.17 11.28
CA PRO A 215 -50.19 20.89 12.50
C PRO A 215 -50.66 19.91 13.56
N SER A 216 -49.81 19.57 14.50
CA SER A 216 -50.19 18.86 15.73
C SER A 216 -49.16 18.95 16.83
N ALA A 217 -49.69 19.40 17.98
CA ALA A 217 -49.24 19.15 19.35
C ALA A 217 -47.87 19.65 19.77
N THR A 218 -47.89 20.62 20.62
CA THR A 218 -46.87 21.01 21.59
C THR A 218 -46.18 19.79 22.18
N GLN A 219 -44.97 19.49 21.73
CA GLN A 219 -44.06 18.60 22.43
C GLN A 219 -42.88 19.40 22.95
N GLN A 220 -42.68 19.28 24.26
CA GLN A 220 -41.59 19.85 25.01
C GLN A 220 -40.24 19.51 24.36
N ASP A 221 -39.39 20.51 24.26
CA ASP A 221 -37.99 20.39 23.85
C ASP A 221 -37.22 19.48 24.80
N THR A 222 -37.09 18.22 24.42
CA THR A 222 -35.97 17.42 24.89
C THR A 222 -34.80 17.70 23.92
N PRO A 223 -33.58 17.99 24.39
CA PRO A 223 -32.44 18.25 23.53
C PRO A 223 -32.19 17.02 22.64
N ARG A 224 -32.42 17.17 21.34
CA ARG A 224 -32.06 16.15 20.37
C ARG A 224 -30.53 16.05 20.39
N GLN A 225 -30.02 14.98 20.93
CA GLN A 225 -28.58 14.68 20.88
C GLN A 225 -28.11 14.77 19.43
N ALA A 226 -27.17 15.68 19.17
CA ALA A 226 -26.56 15.80 17.85
C ALA A 226 -25.89 14.47 17.46
N ALA A 227 -26.02 14.07 16.21
CA ALA A 227 -25.32 12.87 15.73
C ALA A 227 -23.82 13.03 16.03
N PRO A 228 -23.17 12.00 16.59
CA PRO A 228 -21.75 12.07 16.93
C PRO A 228 -20.91 12.40 15.69
N SER A 229 -19.91 13.23 15.88
CA SER A 229 -18.96 13.58 14.81
C SER A 229 -18.05 12.39 14.46
N ASP A 230 -17.51 12.37 13.25
CA ASP A 230 -16.54 11.33 12.86
C ASP A 230 -15.33 11.31 13.81
N SER A 231 -14.84 12.49 14.23
CA SER A 231 -13.73 12.56 15.20
C SER A 231 -14.05 11.95 16.55
N GLU A 232 -15.27 12.09 17.07
CA GLU A 232 -15.72 11.44 18.30
C GLU A 232 -15.80 9.92 18.12
N LEU A 233 -16.45 9.44 17.04
CA LEU A 233 -16.56 8.01 16.75
C LEU A 233 -15.21 7.33 16.55
N PHE A 234 -14.27 8.00 15.90
CA PHE A 234 -12.90 7.47 15.74
C PHE A 234 -12.10 7.52 17.06
N SER A 235 -12.29 8.53 17.91
CA SER A 235 -11.60 8.64 19.20
C SER A 235 -12.07 7.58 20.20
N GLU A 236 -13.36 7.31 20.26
CA GLU A 236 -13.95 6.25 21.11
C GLU A 236 -13.45 4.86 20.72
N ASN A 237 -13.12 4.66 19.44
CA ASN A 237 -12.62 3.39 18.90
C ASN A 237 -11.10 3.28 18.87
N THR A 238 -10.37 4.25 19.48
CA THR A 238 -8.92 4.13 19.61
C THR A 238 -8.63 3.00 20.60
N ARG A 239 -7.97 1.94 20.15
CA ARG A 239 -7.55 0.80 20.98
C ARG A 239 -6.84 1.31 22.23
N SER A 240 -7.23 0.83 23.40
CA SER A 240 -6.61 1.16 24.67
C SER A 240 -5.11 0.89 24.59
N SER A 241 -4.30 1.93 24.76
CA SER A 241 -2.86 1.86 24.65
C SER A 241 -2.25 1.19 25.89
N LYS A 242 -2.24 -0.14 25.92
CA LYS A 242 -1.54 -0.88 26.96
C LYS A 242 -0.05 -0.62 26.83
N ARG A 243 0.55 0.02 27.83
CA ARG A 243 1.98 0.31 27.82
C ARG A 243 2.77 -1.01 27.79
N ILE A 244 3.66 -1.17 26.82
CA ILE A 244 4.55 -2.34 26.73
C ILE A 244 5.73 -2.09 27.68
N ASN A 245 5.76 -2.80 28.82
CA ASN A 245 6.89 -2.74 29.76
C ASN A 245 7.98 -3.73 29.40
N VAL A 246 7.60 -4.91 28.92
CA VAL A 246 8.48 -5.98 28.44
C VAL A 246 7.95 -6.41 27.08
N ILE A 247 8.78 -6.37 26.05
CA ILE A 247 8.41 -6.83 24.71
C ILE A 247 8.47 -8.35 24.68
N LYS A 248 7.34 -9.00 24.43
CA LYS A 248 7.28 -10.44 24.19
C LYS A 248 7.35 -10.72 22.70
N ALA A 249 8.47 -11.29 22.26
CA ALA A 249 8.75 -11.57 20.86
C ALA A 249 8.93 -13.07 20.61
N ALA A 250 8.39 -13.58 19.51
CA ALA A 250 8.62 -14.94 19.07
C ALA A 250 9.34 -14.98 17.72
N VAL A 251 10.29 -15.91 17.54
CA VAL A 251 10.90 -16.24 16.25
C VAL A 251 10.48 -17.66 15.88
N VAL A 252 9.77 -17.79 14.73
CA VAL A 252 9.10 -19.01 14.31
C VAL A 252 9.63 -19.41 12.92
N LEU A 253 10.71 -20.21 12.89
CA LEU A 253 11.50 -20.54 11.69
C LEU A 253 11.94 -22.01 11.69
N PRO A 254 12.27 -22.61 10.54
CA PRO A 254 12.79 -23.99 10.46
C PRO A 254 14.29 -24.05 10.81
N PHE A 255 14.60 -24.19 12.09
CA PHE A 255 16.00 -24.25 12.57
C PHE A 255 16.62 -25.62 12.47
N LEU A 256 15.80 -26.66 12.55
CA LEU A 256 16.27 -28.05 12.56
C LEU A 256 16.26 -28.65 11.15
N PRO A 257 17.25 -29.50 10.81
CA PRO A 257 17.34 -30.10 9.48
C PRO A 257 16.32 -31.21 9.22
N ASP A 258 15.39 -31.46 10.13
CA ASP A 258 14.36 -32.50 10.01
C ASP A 258 13.37 -32.15 8.87
N GLY A 259 13.73 -32.57 7.65
CA GLY A 259 12.92 -32.36 6.44
C GLY A 259 13.08 -31.00 5.74
N ALA A 260 13.79 -30.04 6.32
CA ALA A 260 14.28 -28.86 5.59
C ALA A 260 15.66 -29.18 4.97
N SER A 261 16.00 -28.51 3.85
CA SER A 261 17.36 -28.64 3.34
C SER A 261 18.35 -28.08 4.36
N LYS A 262 19.53 -28.74 4.54
CA LYS A 262 20.59 -28.21 5.41
C LYS A 262 20.93 -26.75 5.11
N SER A 263 20.81 -26.33 3.84
CA SER A 263 21.06 -24.97 3.40
C SER A 263 19.99 -23.99 3.92
N GLU A 264 18.72 -24.38 3.97
CA GLU A 264 17.64 -23.53 4.50
C GLU A 264 17.76 -23.35 6.01
N SER A 265 17.95 -24.44 6.75
CA SER A 265 18.16 -24.39 8.19
C SER A 265 19.38 -23.54 8.56
N ALA A 266 20.49 -23.66 7.84
CA ALA A 266 21.70 -22.87 8.08
C ALA A 266 21.44 -21.35 7.89
N LYS A 267 20.66 -20.97 6.86
CA LYS A 267 20.27 -19.57 6.65
C LYS A 267 19.38 -19.04 7.76
N MET A 268 18.44 -19.85 8.24
CA MET A 268 17.55 -19.44 9.33
C MET A 268 18.29 -19.33 10.66
N VAL A 269 19.27 -20.19 10.91
CA VAL A 269 20.17 -20.05 12.05
C VAL A 269 20.99 -18.77 11.94
N GLU A 270 21.58 -18.47 10.79
CA GLU A 270 22.33 -17.22 10.56
C GLU A 270 21.44 -15.97 10.77
N TYR A 271 20.21 -15.99 10.27
CA TYR A 271 19.24 -14.92 10.52
C TYR A 271 18.97 -14.74 12.02
N TYR A 272 18.75 -15.83 12.73
CA TYR A 272 18.48 -15.82 14.17
C TYR A 272 19.69 -15.34 14.98
N GLU A 273 20.90 -15.72 14.60
CA GLU A 273 22.15 -15.23 15.20
C GLU A 273 22.25 -13.70 15.10
N GLY A 274 21.98 -13.14 13.93
CA GLY A 274 21.92 -11.69 13.76
C GLY A 274 20.79 -11.04 14.58
N PHE A 275 19.64 -11.67 14.64
CA PHE A 275 18.52 -11.22 15.46
C PHE A 275 18.88 -11.19 16.97
N LEU A 276 19.58 -12.20 17.48
CA LEU A 276 20.07 -12.22 18.86
C LEU A 276 21.05 -11.07 19.16
N MET A 277 21.90 -10.70 18.20
CA MET A 277 22.77 -9.53 18.33
C MET A 277 21.98 -8.23 18.43
N ALA A 278 20.83 -8.10 17.72
CA ALA A 278 19.94 -6.96 17.86
C ALA A 278 19.28 -6.92 19.24
N VAL A 279 18.81 -8.06 19.73
CA VAL A 279 18.25 -8.19 21.10
C VAL A 279 19.26 -7.78 22.15
N ASP A 280 20.51 -8.28 22.06
CA ASP A 280 21.59 -7.91 22.99
C ASP A 280 21.88 -6.39 22.95
N SER A 281 21.97 -5.82 21.75
CA SER A 281 22.18 -4.38 21.58
C SER A 281 21.09 -3.55 22.27
N LEU A 282 19.82 -3.95 22.13
CA LEU A 282 18.69 -3.28 22.74
C LEU A 282 18.62 -3.47 24.26
N LYS A 283 18.93 -4.66 24.75
CA LYS A 283 19.01 -4.93 26.20
C LYS A 283 20.09 -4.08 26.88
N ARG A 284 21.22 -3.85 26.25
CA ARG A 284 22.27 -2.96 26.75
C ARG A 284 21.81 -1.50 26.87
N THR A 285 20.81 -1.08 26.08
CA THR A 285 20.20 0.26 26.15
C THR A 285 18.96 0.31 27.04
N GLY A 286 18.70 -0.73 27.84
CA GLY A 286 17.64 -0.77 28.85
C GLY A 286 16.27 -1.28 28.33
N THR A 287 16.22 -1.85 27.13
CA THR A 287 14.96 -2.46 26.62
C THR A 287 14.78 -3.86 27.23
N SER A 288 13.63 -4.10 27.85
CA SER A 288 13.26 -5.43 28.35
C SER A 288 12.59 -6.26 27.26
N ILE A 289 13.14 -7.45 26.97
CA ILE A 289 12.66 -8.34 25.91
C ILE A 289 12.63 -9.78 26.42
N ASP A 290 11.45 -10.41 26.32
CA ASP A 290 11.27 -11.85 26.47
C ASP A 290 11.20 -12.47 25.08
N LEU A 291 12.21 -13.27 24.75
CA LEU A 291 12.34 -13.89 23.43
C LEU A 291 12.01 -15.39 23.49
N TYR A 292 11.04 -15.79 22.68
CA TYR A 292 10.62 -17.17 22.48
C TYR A 292 11.05 -17.67 21.10
N THR A 293 11.52 -18.91 21.01
CA THR A 293 12.03 -19.44 19.75
C THR A 293 11.44 -20.81 19.47
N TYR A 294 10.85 -20.97 18.29
CA TYR A 294 10.18 -22.20 17.88
C TYR A 294 10.65 -22.64 16.50
N SER A 295 10.93 -23.96 16.36
CA SER A 295 11.23 -24.57 15.07
C SER A 295 9.95 -25.04 14.41
N THR A 296 9.70 -24.58 13.16
CA THR A 296 8.50 -24.94 12.40
C THR A 296 8.57 -26.34 11.79
N GLY A 297 9.78 -26.93 11.70
CA GLY A 297 9.99 -28.09 10.85
C GLY A 297 9.86 -27.79 9.35
N PRO A 298 9.67 -28.82 8.50
CA PRO A 298 9.52 -28.64 7.05
C PRO A 298 8.21 -27.95 6.66
N ALA A 299 8.08 -27.54 5.39
CA ALA A 299 6.91 -26.85 4.87
C ALA A 299 5.58 -27.61 5.07
N THR A 300 5.63 -28.94 5.14
CA THR A 300 4.46 -29.82 5.34
C THR A 300 4.02 -29.95 6.79
N SER A 301 4.81 -29.45 7.76
CA SER A 301 4.48 -29.53 9.18
C SER A 301 3.32 -28.61 9.54
N SER A 302 2.51 -29.06 10.52
CA SER A 302 1.46 -28.21 11.11
C SER A 302 2.05 -27.32 12.22
N LEU A 303 1.60 -26.08 12.28
CA LEU A 303 1.95 -25.15 13.37
C LEU A 303 1.08 -25.31 14.62
N ASN A 304 0.10 -26.20 14.63
CA ASN A 304 -0.88 -26.31 15.73
C ASN A 304 -0.22 -26.52 17.11
N SER A 305 0.87 -27.28 17.18
CA SER A 305 1.61 -27.50 18.43
C SER A 305 2.29 -26.22 18.95
N ILE A 306 2.69 -25.32 18.07
CA ILE A 306 3.28 -24.03 18.42
C ILE A 306 2.18 -23.05 18.80
N LEU A 307 1.16 -22.91 17.95
CA LEU A 307 0.04 -21.97 18.14
C LEU A 307 -0.86 -22.34 19.33
N GLY A 308 -0.87 -23.61 19.75
CA GLY A 308 -1.58 -24.09 20.94
C GLY A 308 -0.93 -23.73 22.27
N LYS A 309 0.30 -23.22 22.25
CA LYS A 309 1.00 -22.84 23.49
C LYS A 309 0.38 -21.58 24.09
N SER A 310 0.22 -21.56 25.42
CA SER A 310 -0.43 -20.46 26.15
C SER A 310 0.31 -19.13 25.92
N GLU A 311 1.64 -19.17 25.98
CA GLU A 311 2.49 -18.00 25.85
C GLU A 311 2.42 -17.35 24.47
N MET A 312 2.08 -18.11 23.41
CA MET A 312 1.97 -17.57 22.05
C MET A 312 0.86 -16.51 21.92
N LYS A 313 -0.21 -16.59 22.72
CA LYS A 313 -1.32 -15.63 22.71
C LYS A 313 -0.96 -14.27 23.29
N ASP A 314 0.11 -14.23 24.07
CA ASP A 314 0.56 -13.04 24.79
C ASP A 314 1.73 -12.33 24.08
N MET A 315 2.10 -12.74 22.87
CA MET A 315 3.16 -12.09 22.10
C MET A 315 2.74 -10.70 21.64
N ASP A 316 3.69 -9.77 21.64
CA ASP A 316 3.53 -8.46 20.99
C ASP A 316 3.89 -8.54 19.51
N ILE A 317 4.81 -9.45 19.14
CA ILE A 317 5.31 -9.58 17.79
C ILE A 317 5.87 -10.99 17.51
N ILE A 318 5.64 -11.48 16.30
CA ILE A 318 6.15 -12.75 15.78
C ILE A 318 6.97 -12.48 14.52
N PHE A 319 8.15 -13.12 14.40
CA PHE A 319 9.04 -13.05 13.23
C PHE A 319 9.10 -14.41 12.54
N GLY A 320 8.78 -14.42 11.28
CA GLY A 320 8.65 -15.62 10.45
C GLY A 320 7.30 -15.63 9.72
N PRO A 321 6.92 -16.76 9.12
CA PRO A 321 7.70 -17.98 8.87
C PRO A 321 8.60 -17.85 7.64
N LEU A 322 9.33 -18.96 7.31
CA LEU A 322 10.02 -19.09 6.03
C LEU A 322 9.08 -19.63 4.93
N HIS A 323 8.33 -20.69 5.24
CA HIS A 323 7.51 -21.40 4.25
C HIS A 323 6.15 -20.75 4.04
N GLN A 324 5.74 -20.62 2.78
CA GLN A 324 4.48 -19.98 2.38
C GLN A 324 3.25 -20.65 3.01
N GLN A 325 3.25 -21.98 3.14
CA GLN A 325 2.16 -22.74 3.74
C GLN A 325 1.90 -22.40 5.21
N HIS A 326 2.90 -21.90 5.91
CA HIS A 326 2.81 -21.51 7.32
C HIS A 326 2.33 -20.06 7.51
N ILE A 327 2.29 -19.24 6.45
CA ILE A 327 1.93 -17.81 6.55
C ILE A 327 0.49 -17.64 6.99
N LYS A 328 -0.46 -18.24 6.26
CA LYS A 328 -1.87 -18.04 6.57
C LYS A 328 -2.24 -18.49 7.99
N PRO A 329 -1.89 -19.70 8.47
CA PRO A 329 -2.18 -20.11 9.85
C PRO A 329 -1.60 -19.15 10.90
N LEU A 330 -0.36 -18.67 10.68
CA LEU A 330 0.31 -17.77 11.61
C LEU A 330 -0.29 -16.36 11.56
N ALA A 331 -0.70 -15.89 10.39
CA ALA A 331 -1.33 -14.59 10.19
C ALA A 331 -2.75 -14.55 10.77
N ASP A 332 -3.56 -15.60 10.57
CA ASP A 332 -4.89 -15.72 11.16
C ASP A 332 -4.80 -15.75 12.71
N PHE A 333 -3.79 -16.45 13.25
CA PHE A 333 -3.53 -16.45 14.68
C PHE A 333 -3.12 -15.08 15.19
N ALA A 334 -2.20 -14.42 14.50
CA ALA A 334 -1.71 -13.07 14.86
C ALA A 334 -2.83 -12.03 14.87
N ASP A 335 -3.69 -12.04 13.85
CA ASP A 335 -4.84 -11.14 13.74
C ASP A 335 -5.85 -11.37 14.88
N LYS A 336 -6.17 -12.65 15.16
CA LYS A 336 -7.08 -13.03 16.24
C LYS A 336 -6.63 -12.57 17.62
N HIS A 337 -5.34 -12.50 17.86
CA HIS A 337 -4.74 -12.16 19.16
C HIS A 337 -4.10 -10.77 19.21
N ASP A 338 -4.32 -9.93 18.19
CA ASP A 338 -3.75 -8.57 18.09
C ASP A 338 -2.21 -8.55 18.14
N ILE A 339 -1.58 -9.54 17.53
CA ILE A 339 -0.13 -9.75 17.48
C ILE A 339 0.41 -9.28 16.14
N ARG A 340 1.54 -8.60 16.12
CA ARG A 340 2.23 -8.21 14.87
C ARG A 340 2.95 -9.40 14.27
N LEU A 341 2.80 -9.63 12.98
CA LEU A 341 3.49 -10.69 12.25
C LEU A 341 4.44 -10.12 11.20
N VAL A 342 5.73 -10.30 11.40
CA VAL A 342 6.77 -9.87 10.45
C VAL A 342 7.17 -11.04 9.57
N ILE A 343 6.97 -10.92 8.25
CA ILE A 343 7.32 -11.94 7.24
C ILE A 343 8.58 -11.48 6.49
N PRO A 344 9.77 -12.05 6.79
CA PRO A 344 11.03 -11.52 6.26
C PRO A 344 11.37 -11.98 4.85
N PHE A 345 10.94 -13.17 4.42
CA PHE A 345 11.62 -13.88 3.33
C PHE A 345 10.86 -13.95 2.02
N THR A 346 9.55 -14.15 2.05
CA THR A 346 8.75 -14.32 0.83
C THR A 346 8.24 -13.01 0.27
N SER A 347 8.21 -12.92 -1.06
CA SER A 347 7.55 -11.84 -1.80
C SER A 347 6.31 -12.32 -2.57
N LYS A 348 5.93 -13.59 -2.43
CA LYS A 348 4.88 -14.24 -3.25
C LYS A 348 3.56 -14.42 -2.53
N ASP A 349 3.44 -13.95 -1.30
CA ASP A 349 2.24 -14.13 -0.50
C ASP A 349 1.34 -12.89 -0.53
N ASN A 350 0.03 -13.11 -0.51
CA ASN A 350 -0.99 -12.07 -0.61
C ASN A 350 -1.69 -11.73 0.71
N THR A 351 -1.33 -12.41 1.78
CA THR A 351 -1.96 -12.25 3.10
C THR A 351 -1.90 -10.80 3.58
N VAL A 352 -0.82 -10.08 3.26
CA VAL A 352 -0.65 -8.66 3.60
C VAL A 352 -1.78 -7.76 3.08
N PHE A 353 -2.46 -8.11 1.99
CA PHE A 353 -3.55 -7.28 1.45
C PHE A 353 -4.85 -7.36 2.25
N ARG A 354 -4.97 -8.37 3.13
CA ARG A 354 -6.21 -8.69 3.83
C ARG A 354 -6.05 -8.84 5.34
N ASN A 355 -4.83 -8.91 5.83
CA ASN A 355 -4.54 -9.07 7.24
C ASN A 355 -3.76 -7.87 7.78
N PRO A 356 -4.34 -7.07 8.69
CA PRO A 356 -3.76 -5.83 9.19
C PRO A 356 -2.54 -6.03 10.09
N SER A 357 -2.35 -7.24 10.63
CA SER A 357 -1.27 -7.57 11.54
C SER A 357 0.05 -7.89 10.82
N VAL A 358 0.02 -8.05 9.49
CA VAL A 358 1.17 -8.51 8.68
C VAL A 358 2.07 -7.37 8.25
N TYR A 359 3.39 -7.56 8.44
CA TYR A 359 4.47 -6.73 7.91
C TYR A 359 5.32 -7.55 6.96
N GLN A 360 5.26 -7.25 5.67
CA GLN A 360 6.04 -7.94 4.65
C GLN A 360 7.31 -7.16 4.32
N ILE A 361 8.48 -7.73 4.64
CA ILE A 361 9.79 -7.10 4.42
C ILE A 361 10.22 -7.24 2.96
N ASN A 362 10.15 -8.47 2.44
CA ASN A 362 10.53 -8.74 1.06
C ASN A 362 9.34 -8.47 0.14
N THR A 363 9.25 -7.24 -0.34
CA THR A 363 8.17 -6.79 -1.22
C THR A 363 8.46 -7.16 -2.67
N PRO A 364 7.46 -7.64 -3.45
CA PRO A 364 7.65 -7.87 -4.87
C PRO A 364 8.15 -6.61 -5.57
N GLN A 365 9.12 -6.75 -6.47
CA GLN A 365 9.76 -5.59 -7.14
C GLN A 365 8.77 -4.66 -7.83
N SER A 366 7.69 -5.21 -8.38
CA SER A 366 6.63 -4.42 -9.04
C SER A 366 6.01 -3.33 -8.14
N TYR A 367 5.96 -3.54 -6.83
CA TYR A 367 5.48 -2.53 -5.88
C TYR A 367 6.49 -1.41 -5.63
N LEU A 368 7.76 -1.66 -5.93
CA LEU A 368 8.85 -0.71 -5.76
C LEU A 368 9.07 0.17 -6.99
N TYR A 369 8.53 -0.22 -8.15
CA TYR A 369 8.82 0.46 -9.41
C TYR A 369 8.47 1.94 -9.41
N SER A 370 7.35 2.33 -8.81
CA SER A 370 6.96 3.74 -8.71
C SER A 370 7.97 4.58 -7.91
N GLU A 371 8.55 4.01 -6.83
CA GLU A 371 9.60 4.67 -6.06
C GLU A 371 10.89 4.77 -6.89
N VAL A 372 11.24 3.69 -7.61
CA VAL A 372 12.41 3.69 -8.50
C VAL A 372 12.29 4.76 -9.58
N TYR A 373 11.10 4.92 -10.19
CA TYR A 373 10.89 5.94 -11.23
C TYR A 373 11.02 7.36 -10.67
N ASP A 374 10.43 7.64 -9.51
CA ASP A 374 10.56 8.94 -8.87
C ASP A 374 12.01 9.25 -8.48
N HIS A 375 12.72 8.27 -7.93
CA HIS A 375 14.14 8.43 -7.59
C HIS A 375 14.99 8.63 -8.85
N PHE A 376 14.69 7.89 -9.93
CA PHE A 376 15.39 8.04 -11.21
C PHE A 376 15.23 9.45 -11.77
N VAL A 377 14.02 9.98 -11.83
CA VAL A 377 13.75 11.33 -12.35
C VAL A 377 14.35 12.41 -11.45
N ARG A 378 14.36 12.21 -10.13
CA ARG A 378 15.04 13.14 -9.20
C ARG A 378 16.56 13.14 -9.39
N GLN A 379 17.15 11.96 -9.61
CA GLN A 379 18.59 11.82 -9.85
C GLN A 379 19.01 12.35 -11.23
N PHE A 380 18.18 12.15 -12.24
CA PHE A 380 18.51 12.44 -13.65
C PHE A 380 17.42 13.30 -14.33
N PRO A 381 17.17 14.53 -13.85
CA PRO A 381 16.03 15.35 -14.35
C PRO A 381 16.17 15.76 -15.82
N ASN A 382 17.39 15.85 -16.34
CA ASN A 382 17.71 16.27 -17.70
C ASN A 382 18.43 15.18 -18.50
N ALA A 383 18.15 13.90 -18.24
CA ALA A 383 18.84 12.80 -18.91
C ALA A 383 18.47 12.66 -20.39
N ASN A 384 19.37 12.06 -21.15
CA ASN A 384 19.12 11.39 -22.41
C ASN A 384 19.14 9.88 -22.12
N VAL A 385 17.99 9.23 -22.14
CA VAL A 385 17.88 7.82 -21.73
C VAL A 385 17.91 6.92 -22.95
N ILE A 386 18.84 5.96 -22.95
CA ILE A 386 19.08 5.03 -24.06
C ILE A 386 18.78 3.61 -23.56
N PHE A 387 17.70 3.01 -24.05
CA PHE A 387 17.38 1.61 -23.76
C PHE A 387 18.17 0.69 -24.67
N ILE A 388 18.84 -0.32 -24.11
CA ILE A 388 19.51 -1.37 -24.86
C ILE A 388 18.62 -2.61 -24.86
N GLU A 389 18.07 -2.93 -26.04
CA GLU A 389 17.13 -4.03 -26.21
C GLU A 389 17.87 -5.36 -26.32
N ALA A 390 17.69 -6.25 -25.35
CA ALA A 390 18.27 -7.58 -25.35
C ALA A 390 17.63 -8.45 -26.43
N SER A 391 18.43 -9.18 -27.21
CA SER A 391 17.99 -9.98 -28.37
C SER A 391 17.29 -11.28 -27.96
N GLN A 392 17.51 -11.76 -26.75
CA GLN A 392 16.75 -12.88 -26.18
C GLN A 392 15.92 -12.37 -25.02
N GLY A 393 14.65 -12.06 -25.30
CA GLY A 393 13.78 -11.45 -24.33
C GLY A 393 13.28 -12.41 -23.28
N THR A 394 13.95 -12.50 -22.16
CA THR A 394 13.22 -12.72 -20.91
C THR A 394 12.41 -11.44 -20.67
N ARG A 395 11.09 -11.55 -20.73
CA ARG A 395 10.18 -10.41 -20.46
C ARG A 395 10.16 -10.01 -18.98
N GLU A 396 11.15 -10.44 -18.19
CA GLU A 396 11.18 -10.23 -16.73
C GLU A 396 11.22 -8.76 -16.31
N LYS A 397 11.81 -7.88 -17.14
CA LYS A 397 11.85 -6.44 -16.92
C LYS A 397 10.84 -5.65 -17.77
N ALA A 398 9.99 -6.32 -18.54
CA ALA A 398 9.07 -5.66 -19.46
C ALA A 398 8.17 -4.64 -18.79
N ASP A 399 7.58 -4.99 -17.64
CA ASP A 399 6.71 -4.08 -16.87
C ASP A 399 7.48 -2.90 -16.30
N PHE A 400 8.70 -3.12 -15.78
CA PHE A 400 9.58 -2.06 -15.33
C PHE A 400 9.92 -1.09 -16.45
N ILE A 401 10.39 -1.61 -17.60
CA ILE A 401 10.78 -0.80 -18.76
C ILE A 401 9.58 -0.03 -19.32
N LYS A 402 8.41 -0.68 -19.44
CA LYS A 402 7.18 -0.04 -19.90
C LYS A 402 6.79 1.13 -18.99
N GLY A 403 6.78 0.91 -17.68
CA GLY A 403 6.44 1.95 -16.70
C GLY A 403 7.45 3.09 -16.67
N LEU A 404 8.75 2.79 -16.76
CA LEU A 404 9.79 3.81 -16.80
C LEU A 404 9.70 4.66 -18.09
N LYS A 405 9.55 4.03 -19.26
CA LYS A 405 9.36 4.75 -20.54
C LYS A 405 8.17 5.71 -20.48
N GLU A 406 7.09 5.33 -19.79
CA GLU A 406 5.93 6.18 -19.62
C GLU A 406 6.18 7.36 -18.67
N GLU A 407 6.82 7.10 -17.52
CA GLU A 407 7.18 8.16 -16.58
C GLU A 407 8.11 9.18 -17.25
N LEU A 408 9.13 8.72 -18.00
CA LEU A 408 10.03 9.58 -18.76
C LEU A 408 9.28 10.43 -19.80
N ARG A 409 8.32 9.84 -20.51
CA ARG A 409 7.48 10.56 -21.47
C ARG A 409 6.62 11.64 -20.77
N ASN A 410 6.02 11.33 -19.61
CA ASN A 410 5.23 12.26 -18.83
C ASN A 410 6.06 13.45 -18.32
N ARG A 411 7.36 13.23 -18.10
CA ARG A 411 8.32 14.27 -17.69
C ARG A 411 9.05 14.92 -18.87
N SER A 412 8.68 14.59 -20.11
CA SER A 412 9.34 15.11 -21.32
C SER A 412 10.85 14.81 -21.40
N ILE A 413 11.30 13.71 -20.77
CA ILE A 413 12.67 13.23 -20.85
C ILE A 413 12.82 12.39 -22.11
N PRO A 414 13.76 12.73 -23.05
CA PRO A 414 13.90 12.04 -24.30
C PRO A 414 14.45 10.61 -24.12
N THR A 415 13.90 9.68 -24.89
CA THR A 415 14.32 8.28 -24.87
C THR A 415 14.70 7.81 -26.27
N LYS A 416 15.69 6.93 -26.36
CA LYS A 416 16.12 6.22 -27.58
C LYS A 416 16.21 4.73 -27.29
N SER A 417 16.21 3.90 -28.32
CA SER A 417 16.43 2.46 -28.19
C SER A 417 17.50 2.01 -29.19
N LEU A 418 18.39 1.14 -28.75
CA LEU A 418 19.39 0.45 -29.54
C LEU A 418 19.33 -1.05 -29.25
N LYS A 419 19.81 -1.88 -30.14
CA LYS A 419 19.97 -3.32 -29.90
C LYS A 419 21.23 -3.61 -29.09
N GLU A 420 21.29 -4.76 -28.42
CA GLU A 420 22.45 -5.17 -27.60
C GLU A 420 23.74 -5.41 -28.37
N ASP A 421 23.64 -5.56 -29.71
CA ASP A 421 24.76 -5.71 -30.64
C ASP A 421 25.17 -4.38 -31.33
N ALA A 422 24.69 -3.25 -30.79
CA ALA A 422 25.03 -1.93 -31.33
C ALA A 422 26.52 -1.68 -31.28
N THR A 423 27.08 -1.17 -32.40
CA THR A 423 28.50 -0.79 -32.51
C THR A 423 28.77 0.51 -31.72
N VAL A 424 30.03 0.77 -31.38
CA VAL A 424 30.45 2.00 -30.71
C VAL A 424 30.04 3.24 -31.51
N GLU A 425 30.07 3.22 -32.82
CA GLU A 425 29.61 4.31 -33.68
C GLU A 425 28.12 4.57 -33.52
N SER A 426 27.31 3.51 -33.43
CA SER A 426 25.87 3.61 -33.17
C SER A 426 25.58 4.19 -31.77
N LEU A 427 26.40 3.81 -30.79
CA LEU A 427 26.31 4.33 -29.43
C LEU A 427 26.70 5.82 -29.38
N LYS A 428 27.76 6.24 -30.07
CA LYS A 428 28.16 7.66 -30.19
C LYS A 428 27.04 8.51 -30.82
N ALA A 429 26.39 8.02 -31.86
CA ALA A 429 25.35 8.75 -32.60
C ALA A 429 24.12 9.09 -31.75
N VAL A 430 23.92 8.40 -30.64
CA VAL A 430 22.77 8.66 -29.74
C VAL A 430 23.13 9.55 -28.56
N LEU A 431 24.41 9.83 -28.31
CA LEU A 431 24.82 10.68 -27.20
C LEU A 431 24.36 12.13 -27.36
N ARG A 432 24.25 12.80 -26.23
CA ARG A 432 23.98 14.22 -26.11
C ARG A 432 25.06 14.84 -25.22
N ALA A 433 25.79 15.81 -25.77
CA ALA A 433 26.87 16.48 -25.03
C ALA A 433 26.35 17.35 -23.86
N ASP A 434 25.14 17.89 -24.00
CA ASP A 434 24.50 18.80 -23.04
C ASP A 434 23.80 18.07 -21.88
N ARG A 435 23.73 16.71 -21.93
CA ARG A 435 22.95 15.91 -20.98
C ARG A 435 23.74 14.74 -20.40
N GLU A 436 23.22 14.17 -19.33
CA GLU A 436 23.66 12.87 -18.84
C GLU A 436 23.05 11.76 -19.71
N ASN A 437 23.89 10.88 -20.20
CA ASN A 437 23.50 9.79 -21.10
C ASN A 437 23.38 8.52 -20.26
N ILE A 438 22.15 8.03 -20.06
CA ILE A 438 21.87 6.89 -19.19
C ILE A 438 21.51 5.69 -20.05
N PHE A 439 22.36 4.67 -20.02
CA PHE A 439 22.12 3.40 -20.69
C PHE A 439 21.38 2.44 -19.77
N ILE A 440 20.24 1.90 -20.23
CA ILE A 440 19.39 0.97 -19.47
C ILE A 440 19.13 -0.28 -20.31
N PRO A 441 19.75 -1.43 -20.00
CA PRO A 441 19.43 -2.67 -20.71
C PRO A 441 18.01 -3.16 -20.33
N THR A 442 17.30 -3.76 -21.29
CA THR A 442 15.95 -4.30 -21.05
C THR A 442 15.94 -5.67 -20.36
N SER A 443 17.11 -6.19 -20.01
CA SER A 443 17.31 -7.40 -19.22
C SER A 443 18.36 -7.17 -18.15
N GLY A 444 18.15 -7.70 -16.95
CA GLY A 444 19.10 -7.64 -15.84
C GLY A 444 20.11 -8.81 -15.82
N SER A 445 20.07 -9.70 -16.80
CA SER A 445 20.87 -10.93 -16.81
C SER A 445 22.37 -10.68 -16.99
N ASN A 446 23.19 -11.59 -16.42
CA ASN A 446 24.65 -11.57 -16.62
C ASN A 446 25.05 -11.71 -18.10
N ILE A 447 24.27 -12.48 -18.88
CA ILE A 447 24.53 -12.65 -20.33
C ILE A 447 24.42 -11.31 -21.06
N THR A 448 23.42 -10.50 -20.72
CA THR A 448 23.27 -9.14 -21.29
C THR A 448 24.45 -8.26 -20.92
N LEU A 449 24.90 -8.28 -19.64
CA LEU A 449 26.08 -7.51 -19.22
C LEU A 449 27.34 -7.90 -19.99
N ILE A 450 27.61 -9.20 -20.14
CA ILE A 450 28.76 -9.71 -20.89
C ILE A 450 28.78 -9.16 -22.34
N LYS A 451 27.61 -8.99 -22.96
CA LYS A 451 27.51 -8.47 -24.34
C LYS A 451 27.68 -6.96 -24.43
N ILE A 452 27.07 -6.20 -23.52
CA ILE A 452 27.01 -4.74 -23.63
C ILE A 452 28.21 -4.02 -23.01
N LEU A 453 28.78 -4.55 -21.92
CA LEU A 453 29.84 -3.86 -21.17
C LEU A 453 31.08 -3.55 -22.03
N PRO A 454 31.60 -4.46 -22.88
CA PRO A 454 32.78 -4.15 -23.72
C PRO A 454 32.56 -2.95 -24.63
N GLN A 455 31.36 -2.81 -25.22
CA GLN A 455 31.06 -1.69 -26.13
C GLN A 455 30.87 -0.39 -25.36
N LEU A 456 30.23 -0.44 -24.18
CA LEU A 456 30.01 0.74 -23.34
C LEU A 456 31.31 1.25 -22.70
N THR A 457 32.21 0.36 -22.26
CA THR A 457 33.52 0.76 -21.72
C THR A 457 34.39 1.36 -22.83
N LEU A 458 34.39 0.78 -24.06
CA LEU A 458 35.07 1.36 -25.20
C LEU A 458 34.50 2.75 -25.52
N LEU A 459 33.18 2.92 -25.50
CA LEU A 459 32.53 4.21 -25.72
C LEU A 459 32.99 5.27 -24.71
N VAL A 460 33.08 4.95 -23.41
CA VAL A 460 33.56 5.89 -22.38
C VAL A 460 35.01 6.30 -22.62
N ARG A 461 35.86 5.38 -23.04
CA ARG A 461 37.28 5.65 -23.34
C ARG A 461 37.45 6.56 -24.56
N GLU A 462 36.60 6.38 -25.58
CA GLU A 462 36.63 7.20 -26.79
C GLU A 462 35.93 8.55 -26.65
N MET A 463 35.03 8.68 -25.66
CA MET A 463 34.22 9.88 -25.40
C MET A 463 34.38 10.35 -23.96
N PRO A 464 35.60 10.69 -23.49
CA PRO A 464 35.88 10.97 -22.06
C PRO A 464 35.13 12.19 -21.51
N ASP A 465 34.81 13.16 -22.36
CA ASP A 465 34.06 14.36 -21.97
C ASP A 465 32.54 14.14 -21.88
N SER A 466 32.05 12.99 -22.33
CA SER A 466 30.63 12.66 -22.26
C SER A 466 30.26 12.11 -20.90
N ARG A 467 29.17 12.62 -20.35
CA ARG A 467 28.60 12.10 -19.10
C ARG A 467 27.79 10.85 -19.42
N ILE A 468 28.39 9.69 -19.17
CA ILE A 468 27.83 8.37 -19.48
C ILE A 468 27.66 7.58 -18.20
N HIS A 469 26.46 7.00 -18.02
CA HIS A 469 26.10 6.17 -16.88
C HIS A 469 25.38 4.92 -17.34
N LEU A 470 25.59 3.83 -16.61
CA LEU A 470 24.83 2.60 -16.75
C LEU A 470 23.83 2.49 -15.60
N PHE A 471 22.56 2.23 -15.87
CA PHE A 471 21.53 2.04 -14.84
C PHE A 471 20.90 0.66 -14.97
N GLY A 472 20.77 -0.07 -13.84
CA GLY A 472 20.26 -1.43 -13.84
C GLY A 472 19.53 -1.88 -12.58
N TYR A 473 19.71 -3.13 -12.20
CA TYR A 473 18.79 -3.91 -11.42
C TYR A 473 19.39 -4.50 -10.13
N PRO A 474 18.56 -4.87 -9.13
CA PRO A 474 19.04 -5.39 -7.85
C PRO A 474 19.94 -6.62 -7.96
N GLU A 475 19.71 -7.50 -8.94
CA GLU A 475 20.50 -8.71 -9.16
C GLU A 475 21.95 -8.43 -9.53
N TRP A 476 22.30 -7.25 -10.00
CA TRP A 476 23.68 -6.88 -10.33
C TRP A 476 24.63 -6.91 -9.14
N GLN A 477 24.10 -6.83 -7.93
CA GLN A 477 24.89 -7.07 -6.71
C GLN A 477 25.61 -8.43 -6.74
N THR A 478 24.98 -9.44 -7.34
CA THR A 478 25.53 -10.79 -7.41
C THR A 478 26.60 -10.94 -8.50
N TYR A 479 26.65 -10.01 -9.46
CA TYR A 479 27.60 -10.00 -10.59
C TYR A 479 28.78 -9.04 -10.36
N THR A 480 28.85 -8.39 -9.20
CA THR A 480 29.87 -7.38 -8.91
C THR A 480 31.29 -7.95 -9.00
N LYS A 481 31.53 -9.21 -8.58
CA LYS A 481 32.86 -9.83 -8.67
C LYS A 481 33.37 -9.90 -10.11
N ASP A 482 32.46 -10.16 -11.07
CA ASP A 482 32.81 -10.38 -12.48
C ASP A 482 32.93 -9.09 -13.28
N HIS A 483 32.24 -8.01 -12.85
CA HIS A 483 32.09 -6.78 -13.63
C HIS A 483 32.50 -5.51 -12.86
N LEU A 484 33.22 -5.63 -11.75
CA LEU A 484 33.53 -4.52 -10.85
C LEU A 484 34.19 -3.33 -11.55
N GLU A 485 35.22 -3.59 -12.37
CA GLU A 485 35.96 -2.55 -13.09
C GLU A 485 35.05 -1.81 -14.07
N ALA A 486 34.27 -2.55 -14.86
CA ALA A 486 33.32 -1.96 -15.80
C ALA A 486 32.24 -1.14 -15.11
N PHE A 487 31.77 -1.59 -13.95
CA PHE A 487 30.78 -0.83 -13.18
C PHE A 487 31.34 0.51 -12.69
N PHE A 488 32.59 0.56 -12.24
CA PHE A 488 33.24 1.81 -11.88
C PHE A 488 33.50 2.71 -13.10
N GLU A 489 33.98 2.15 -14.19
CA GLU A 489 34.30 2.89 -15.42
C GLU A 489 33.05 3.53 -16.03
N LEU A 490 31.90 2.86 -15.94
CA LEU A 490 30.61 3.31 -16.47
C LEU A 490 29.79 4.15 -15.50
N ASP A 491 30.33 4.50 -14.34
CA ASP A 491 29.60 5.23 -13.29
C ASP A 491 28.21 4.61 -13.07
N THR A 492 28.20 3.33 -12.72
CA THR A 492 27.00 2.48 -12.75
C THR A 492 26.10 2.69 -11.55
N TYR A 493 24.81 2.75 -11.81
CA TYR A 493 23.75 2.78 -10.80
C TYR A 493 22.90 1.52 -10.89
N PHE A 494 22.43 1.03 -9.76
CA PHE A 494 21.30 0.10 -9.72
C PHE A 494 20.43 0.37 -8.49
N TYR A 495 19.15 0.08 -8.60
CA TYR A 495 18.25 0.21 -7.46
C TYR A 495 18.22 -1.05 -6.60
N SER A 496 18.00 -0.92 -5.30
CA SER A 496 17.82 -2.05 -4.39
C SER A 496 17.05 -1.63 -3.12
N SER A 497 16.48 -2.62 -2.42
CA SER A 497 15.92 -2.48 -1.07
C SER A 497 16.88 -2.97 0.01
N PHE A 498 17.99 -3.61 -0.37
CA PHE A 498 19.04 -4.08 0.53
C PHE A 498 20.41 -3.98 -0.15
N TYR A 499 21.39 -3.50 0.58
CA TYR A 499 22.77 -3.42 0.12
C TYR A 499 23.72 -3.21 1.28
N THR A 500 24.82 -3.96 1.29
CA THR A 500 25.87 -3.79 2.28
C THR A 500 27.13 -3.25 1.64
N ASN A 501 27.57 -2.09 2.10
CA ASN A 501 28.93 -1.64 1.84
C ASN A 501 29.84 -2.15 2.96
N ASN A 502 30.62 -3.18 2.67
CA ASN A 502 31.54 -3.82 3.62
C ASN A 502 32.66 -2.90 4.12
N LEU A 503 32.82 -1.71 3.54
CA LEU A 503 33.78 -0.70 3.98
C LEU A 503 33.21 0.25 5.02
N LEU A 504 31.88 0.26 5.22
CA LEU A 504 31.27 1.12 6.23
C LEU A 504 31.57 0.60 7.65
N PRO A 505 31.86 1.53 8.60
CA PRO A 505 32.17 1.13 9.98
C PRO A 505 31.09 0.25 10.62
N ALA A 506 29.81 0.50 10.33
CA ALA A 506 28.71 -0.31 10.85
C ALA A 506 28.79 -1.78 10.38
N ALA A 507 29.01 -2.01 9.09
CA ALA A 507 29.15 -3.35 8.51
C ALA A 507 30.41 -4.06 9.02
N ILE A 508 31.54 -3.33 9.10
CA ILE A 508 32.80 -3.85 9.65
C ILE A 508 32.61 -4.27 11.11
N ASN A 509 32.04 -3.42 11.94
CA ASN A 509 31.83 -3.68 13.36
C ASN A 509 30.85 -4.83 13.58
N PHE A 510 29.78 -4.90 12.79
CA PHE A 510 28.84 -6.01 12.83
C PHE A 510 29.54 -7.34 12.49
N THR A 511 30.27 -7.41 11.39
CA THR A 511 30.99 -8.62 10.95
C THR A 511 32.02 -9.08 11.99
N LYS A 512 32.80 -8.15 12.57
CA LYS A 512 33.74 -8.46 13.66
C LYS A 512 33.02 -8.99 14.89
N SER A 513 31.91 -8.39 15.28
CA SER A 513 31.10 -8.82 16.42
C SER A 513 30.48 -10.19 16.19
N TYR A 514 29.94 -10.41 14.99
CA TYR A 514 29.36 -11.69 14.58
C TYR A 514 30.41 -12.82 14.68
N ARG A 515 31.60 -12.62 14.10
CA ARG A 515 32.71 -13.55 14.19
C ARG A 515 33.13 -13.83 15.65
N LYS A 516 33.17 -12.78 16.48
CA LYS A 516 33.50 -12.90 17.90
C LYS A 516 32.47 -13.75 18.67
N TRP A 517 31.18 -13.57 18.36
CA TRP A 517 30.09 -14.26 19.05
C TRP A 517 29.95 -15.73 18.64
N TYR A 518 30.08 -16.02 17.35
CA TYR A 518 29.73 -17.33 16.78
C TYR A 518 30.94 -18.13 16.26
N GLY A 519 32.14 -17.56 16.26
CA GLY A 519 33.36 -18.25 15.81
C GLY A 519 33.39 -18.59 14.32
N LYS A 520 32.53 -17.97 13.51
CA LYS A 520 32.39 -18.26 12.07
C LYS A 520 32.08 -16.99 11.28
N GLU A 521 32.25 -17.07 9.96
CA GLU A 521 31.80 -16.03 9.02
C GLU A 521 30.32 -16.24 8.61
N MET A 522 29.67 -15.16 8.20
CA MET A 522 28.38 -15.24 7.51
C MET A 522 28.56 -15.81 6.11
N ASP A 523 27.50 -16.44 5.57
CA ASP A 523 27.46 -16.89 4.16
C ASP A 523 27.77 -15.71 3.21
N GLU A 524 28.54 -15.94 2.15
CA GLU A 524 28.90 -14.90 1.18
C GLU A 524 27.75 -14.45 0.29
N ARG A 525 26.67 -15.20 0.23
CA ARG A 525 25.49 -14.88 -0.61
C ARG A 525 24.76 -13.62 -0.16
N TYR A 526 24.02 -13.00 -1.06
CA TYR A 526 23.15 -11.87 -0.77
C TYR A 526 21.67 -12.28 -0.83
N PRO A 527 20.80 -11.71 0.04
CA PRO A 527 21.16 -10.92 1.22
C PRO A 527 21.92 -11.75 2.26
N LYS A 528 22.78 -11.12 3.08
CA LYS A 528 23.40 -11.75 4.24
C LYS A 528 22.34 -11.92 5.32
N PHE A 529 22.05 -13.17 5.69
CA PHE A 529 20.93 -13.47 6.59
C PHE A 529 21.16 -12.96 8.01
N GLY A 530 22.39 -12.98 8.50
CA GLY A 530 22.73 -12.41 9.81
C GLY A 530 22.46 -10.91 9.88
N MET A 531 22.82 -10.15 8.83
CA MET A 531 22.53 -8.72 8.78
C MET A 531 21.03 -8.44 8.66
N LEU A 532 20.31 -9.24 7.85
CA LEU A 532 18.84 -9.14 7.73
C LEU A 532 18.16 -9.39 9.07
N GLY A 533 18.62 -10.41 9.82
CA GLY A 533 18.10 -10.72 11.15
C GLY A 533 18.33 -9.58 12.14
N PHE A 534 19.53 -8.99 12.12
CA PHE A 534 19.86 -7.85 12.96
C PHE A 534 18.98 -6.64 12.62
N ASP A 535 18.95 -6.22 11.34
CA ASP A 535 18.19 -5.05 10.90
C ASP A 535 16.70 -5.21 11.22
N THR A 536 16.13 -6.41 10.96
CA THR A 536 14.73 -6.71 11.25
C THR A 536 14.44 -6.65 12.75
N GLY A 537 15.22 -7.37 13.56
CA GLY A 537 15.04 -7.38 15.01
C GLY A 537 15.20 -5.98 15.61
N TYR A 538 16.24 -5.27 15.20
CA TYR A 538 16.54 -3.94 15.72
C TYR A 538 15.43 -2.94 15.39
N PHE A 539 14.94 -2.93 14.14
CA PHE A 539 13.88 -2.00 13.69
C PHE A 539 12.59 -2.20 14.50
N PHE A 540 12.07 -3.40 14.51
CA PHE A 540 10.78 -3.67 15.15
C PHE A 540 10.84 -3.58 16.68
N LEU A 541 11.83 -4.18 17.30
CA LEU A 541 11.96 -4.16 18.76
C LEU A 541 12.30 -2.77 19.30
N LYS A 542 13.13 -1.99 18.60
CA LYS A 542 13.40 -0.58 18.94
C LYS A 542 12.15 0.28 18.80
N GLY A 543 11.39 0.07 17.71
CA GLY A 543 10.13 0.76 17.47
C GLY A 543 9.10 0.48 18.57
N LEU A 544 8.91 -0.77 18.94
CA LEU A 544 8.02 -1.16 20.03
C LEU A 544 8.49 -0.62 21.38
N SER A 545 9.79 -0.65 21.68
CA SER A 545 10.36 -0.05 22.89
C SER A 545 10.10 1.44 22.98
N ARG A 546 10.19 2.17 21.85
CA ARG A 546 10.04 3.63 21.81
C ARG A 546 8.59 4.09 21.78
N TYR A 547 7.75 3.42 21.00
CA TYR A 547 6.40 3.88 20.70
C TYR A 547 5.30 2.98 21.26
N GLY A 548 5.65 1.78 21.74
CA GLY A 548 4.70 0.81 22.31
C GLY A 548 3.53 0.51 21.35
N PRO A 549 2.28 0.60 21.85
CA PRO A 549 1.08 0.36 21.01
C PRO A 549 0.91 1.37 19.87
N GLY A 550 1.55 2.52 19.94
CA GLY A 550 1.52 3.55 18.90
C GLY A 550 2.56 3.36 17.79
N PHE A 551 3.19 2.19 17.71
CA PHE A 551 4.26 1.91 16.75
C PHE A 551 3.84 2.21 15.29
N GLU A 552 2.65 1.77 14.89
CA GLU A 552 2.15 1.94 13.52
C GLU A 552 1.97 3.40 13.11
N LYS A 553 1.60 4.26 14.05
CA LYS A 553 1.42 5.71 13.82
C LYS A 553 2.75 6.48 13.73
N ASN A 554 3.85 5.81 14.04
CA ASN A 554 5.18 6.43 14.10
C ASN A 554 6.21 5.72 13.22
N LEU A 555 5.78 4.88 12.28
CA LEU A 555 6.67 4.15 11.36
C LEU A 555 7.56 5.09 10.53
N ASP A 556 7.02 6.21 10.08
CA ASP A 556 7.71 7.27 9.34
C ASP A 556 8.69 8.10 10.18
N LYS A 557 8.60 8.02 11.52
CA LYS A 557 9.54 8.65 12.45
C LYS A 557 10.69 7.73 12.89
N MET A 558 10.72 6.51 12.34
CA MET A 558 11.77 5.54 12.61
C MET A 558 13.00 5.84 11.75
N ASP A 559 13.82 6.77 12.21
CA ASP A 559 15.11 7.10 11.59
C ASP A 559 16.18 6.15 12.13
N LEU A 560 16.36 5.01 11.48
CA LEU A 560 17.37 4.01 11.82
C LEU A 560 18.24 3.75 10.59
N VAL A 561 19.55 3.84 10.78
CA VAL A 561 20.52 3.48 9.74
C VAL A 561 20.73 1.96 9.78
N PRO A 562 20.21 1.22 8.80
CA PRO A 562 20.37 -0.23 8.76
C PRO A 562 21.78 -0.61 8.32
N ILE A 563 22.21 -1.84 8.65
CA ILE A 563 23.47 -2.39 8.14
C ILE A 563 23.31 -2.77 6.67
N GLN A 564 22.22 -3.41 6.31
CA GLN A 564 21.94 -3.93 4.97
C GLN A 564 20.56 -3.51 4.44
N THR A 565 19.48 -3.81 5.19
CA THR A 565 18.11 -3.73 4.71
C THR A 565 17.42 -2.47 5.23
N GLY A 566 17.03 -1.58 4.32
CA GLY A 566 16.25 -0.40 4.66
C GLY A 566 14.78 -0.70 4.86
N PHE A 567 14.12 0.10 5.72
CA PHE A 567 12.69 -0.05 6.00
C PHE A 567 11.95 1.27 5.80
N LYS A 568 10.84 1.17 5.05
CA LYS A 568 9.84 2.22 4.87
C LYS A 568 8.49 1.52 4.70
N PHE A 569 7.85 1.24 5.81
CA PHE A 569 6.58 0.52 5.80
C PHE A 569 5.42 1.44 5.45
N GLN A 570 4.60 1.01 4.50
CA GLN A 570 3.35 1.65 4.13
C GLN A 570 2.23 0.63 4.19
N ARG A 571 1.08 1.03 4.78
CA ARG A 571 -0.13 0.21 4.79
C ARG A 571 -0.68 0.06 3.38
N VAL A 572 -1.06 -1.15 2.99
CA VAL A 572 -1.52 -1.43 1.62
C VAL A 572 -2.95 -0.95 1.33
N ASN A 573 -3.80 -0.89 2.36
CA ASN A 573 -5.17 -0.37 2.32
C ASN A 573 -5.70 -0.24 3.76
N ASN A 574 -6.96 0.16 3.97
CA ASN A 574 -7.50 0.37 5.32
C ASN A 574 -7.60 -0.90 6.19
N TRP A 575 -7.72 -2.07 5.59
CA TRP A 575 -7.91 -3.36 6.26
C TRP A 575 -6.75 -4.34 6.10
N GLY A 576 -5.74 -4.01 5.31
CA GLY A 576 -4.55 -4.82 5.09
C GLY A 576 -3.39 -4.42 6.00
N GLY A 577 -2.29 -5.14 5.85
CA GLY A 577 -1.04 -4.95 6.56
C GLY A 577 -0.10 -3.94 5.91
N PHE A 578 1.19 -4.14 6.12
CA PHE A 578 2.24 -3.21 5.71
C PHE A 578 3.24 -3.88 4.77
N ILE A 579 3.61 -3.20 3.69
CA ILE A 579 4.70 -3.57 2.80
C ILE A 579 5.88 -2.61 2.97
N ASN A 580 7.09 -3.15 2.86
CA ASN A 580 8.30 -2.34 2.84
C ASN A 580 8.49 -1.72 1.45
N ARG A 581 8.51 -0.40 1.36
CA ARG A 581 8.70 0.35 0.12
C ARG A 581 10.06 1.05 0.02
N LYS A 582 10.99 0.73 0.92
CA LYS A 582 12.31 1.33 0.90
C LYS A 582 13.08 0.93 -0.35
N VAL A 583 13.50 1.93 -1.11
CA VAL A 583 14.38 1.82 -2.27
C VAL A 583 15.46 2.88 -2.17
N PHE A 584 16.66 2.51 -2.52
CA PHE A 584 17.80 3.41 -2.69
C PHE A 584 18.59 3.01 -3.94
N PHE A 585 19.45 3.89 -4.41
CA PHE A 585 20.38 3.56 -5.48
C PHE A 585 21.76 3.29 -4.92
N VAL A 586 22.42 2.31 -5.50
CA VAL A 586 23.85 2.04 -5.30
C VAL A 586 24.59 2.57 -6.51
N ARG A 587 25.60 3.41 -6.30
CA ARG A 587 26.42 4.02 -7.35
C ARG A 587 27.87 3.56 -7.21
N PHE A 588 28.42 3.09 -8.30
CA PHE A 588 29.86 2.79 -8.50
C PHE A 588 30.47 3.98 -9.23
N THR A 589 31.17 4.86 -8.53
CA THR A 589 31.72 6.09 -9.11
C THR A 589 33.02 5.83 -9.86
N LYS A 590 33.34 6.69 -10.83
CA LYS A 590 34.63 6.66 -11.54
C LYS A 590 35.86 6.84 -10.64
N ASN A 591 35.67 7.32 -9.41
CA ASN A 591 36.70 7.45 -8.38
C ASN A 591 36.87 6.18 -7.52
N PHE A 592 36.29 5.05 -7.94
CA PHE A 592 36.31 3.79 -7.21
C PHE A 592 35.60 3.82 -5.84
N GLU A 593 34.59 4.69 -5.71
CA GLU A 593 33.78 4.79 -4.49
C GLU A 593 32.44 4.09 -4.71
N LEU A 594 31.95 3.47 -3.64
CA LEU A 594 30.60 2.91 -3.57
C LEU A 594 29.73 3.82 -2.73
N ILE A 595 28.69 4.39 -3.34
CA ILE A 595 27.81 5.35 -2.68
C ILE A 595 26.39 4.77 -2.64
N LYS A 596 25.79 4.81 -1.46
CA LYS A 596 24.35 4.56 -1.29
C LYS A 596 23.62 5.89 -1.34
N LEU A 597 22.76 6.07 -2.34
CA LEU A 597 21.93 7.26 -2.51
C LEU A 597 20.53 6.95 -1.92
N ASP A 598 20.20 7.65 -0.87
CA ASP A 598 18.91 7.59 -0.22
C ASP A 598 18.11 8.84 -0.61
N PHE A 599 16.82 8.68 -0.91
CA PHE A 599 15.96 9.74 -1.45
C PHE A 599 14.85 10.16 -0.48
N ASP A 600 14.88 9.67 0.76
CA ASP A 600 13.92 10.04 1.81
C ASP A 600 14.22 11.38 2.47
#